data_125b52e15ee63c0953daab2af4cfa3d7
#
_entry.id   125b52e15ee63c0953daab2af4cfa3d7
#
_cell.length_a   1.000
_cell.length_b   1.000
_cell.length_c   1.000
_cell.angle_alpha   90.00
_cell.angle_beta   90.00
_cell.angle_gamma   90.00
#
_symmetry.space_group_name_H-M   'P 1'
#
loop_
_entity.id
_entity.type
_entity.pdbx_description
1 polymer ?
#
loop_
_entity_poly.entity_id
_entity_poly.type
_entity_poly.pdbx_seq_one_letter_code
_entity_poly.pdbx_strand_id
1 'polypeptide(L)'
;MTTGGPGDSRPAKNKRRDAARAKAAQLRVQQKRRDRLNRVFLQGGIGVLAIAAVTAIVLIIVNSVQPAGPGPKNMASDGLLLGEGLTVVSTPALQPDQDAVPSTPNSSGTVADIRVYVDYLCPFCGTFETTNSAQMSQWVESGAATLEIHPISILTSKSAGTQYSLRAANAAACVANWSPEDFFAVNSALFADQPEEGTAGHSDEDLKALVEAAGVTTSLSDINECIDETTFKSWVKSATDRALSGPIPNSSLKAITGTPTVLVNGKQYVGALEDPKEFAAFVLQATSETYSTATPAPAE
;
A
#
# COMPACT_ATOMS: atom_id res chain seq x y z
N MET A 1 -73.65 -83.86 -30.35
CA MET A 1 -72.94 -84.14 -29.12
C MET A 1 -71.44 -84.11 -29.45
N THR A 2 -70.74 -83.14 -29.21
CA THR A 2 -69.27 -83.25 -29.07
C THR A 2 -68.71 -82.00 -28.50
N THR A 3 -68.05 -82.21 -27.48
CA THR A 3 -67.36 -81.21 -26.60
C THR A 3 -66.15 -80.67 -27.26
N GLY A 4 -66.09 -79.34 -27.34
CA GLY A 4 -64.86 -78.63 -27.70
C GLY A 4 -63.97 -78.44 -26.47
N GLY A 5 -62.74 -78.94 -26.54
CA GLY A 5 -61.73 -78.74 -25.51
C GLY A 5 -61.10 -77.32 -25.53
N PRO A 6 -60.69 -76.83 -24.44
CA PRO A 6 -60.11 -75.48 -24.38
C PRO A 6 -58.68 -75.47 -24.93
N GLY A 7 -58.43 -74.61 -25.95
CA GLY A 7 -57.15 -74.40 -26.57
C GLY A 7 -56.06 -73.91 -25.60
N ASP A 8 -54.90 -74.52 -25.68
CA ASP A 8 -53.71 -74.30 -24.82
C ASP A 8 -53.16 -72.90 -25.01
N SER A 9 -53.45 -71.98 -24.09
CA SER A 9 -53.00 -70.59 -24.08
C SER A 9 -51.61 -70.44 -23.45
N ARG A 10 -50.90 -71.52 -23.06
CA ARG A 10 -49.58 -71.50 -22.38
C ARG A 10 -48.46 -71.04 -23.27
N PRO A 11 -48.31 -71.36 -24.57
CA PRO A 11 -47.16 -70.88 -25.35
C PRO A 11 -47.19 -69.37 -25.63
N ALA A 12 -48.36 -68.75 -25.73
CA ALA A 12 -48.47 -67.30 -25.94
C ALA A 12 -48.10 -66.49 -24.71
N LYS A 13 -48.36 -66.99 -23.48
CA LYS A 13 -48.06 -66.40 -22.23
C LYS A 13 -46.54 -66.45 -21.93
N ASN A 14 -45.87 -67.54 -22.31
CA ASN A 14 -44.43 -67.70 -22.20
C ASN A 14 -43.67 -66.78 -23.16
N LYS A 15 -44.07 -66.65 -24.42
CA LYS A 15 -43.53 -65.72 -25.40
C LYS A 15 -43.60 -64.23 -24.90
N ARG A 16 -44.72 -63.86 -24.29
CA ARG A 16 -44.87 -62.52 -23.71
C ARG A 16 -43.93 -62.28 -22.51
N ARG A 17 -43.75 -63.31 -21.67
CA ARG A 17 -42.78 -63.24 -20.54
C ARG A 17 -41.35 -63.16 -21.01
N ASP A 18 -40.95 -63.87 -22.01
CA ASP A 18 -39.59 -63.86 -22.56
C ASP A 18 -39.32 -62.55 -23.30
N ALA A 19 -40.29 -62.02 -24.06
CA ALA A 19 -40.16 -60.67 -24.63
C ALA A 19 -40.05 -59.56 -23.57
N ALA A 20 -40.80 -59.66 -22.47
CA ALA A 20 -40.70 -58.73 -21.37
C ALA A 20 -39.31 -58.80 -20.64
N ARG A 21 -38.81 -60.04 -20.45
CA ARG A 21 -37.47 -60.26 -19.88
C ARG A 21 -36.38 -59.74 -20.80
N ALA A 22 -36.46 -59.96 -22.11
CA ALA A 22 -35.50 -59.39 -23.07
C ALA A 22 -35.50 -57.87 -23.09
N LYS A 23 -36.68 -57.23 -23.05
CA LYS A 23 -36.82 -55.79 -22.99
C LYS A 23 -36.26 -55.19 -21.68
N ALA A 24 -36.51 -55.84 -20.54
CA ALA A 24 -35.98 -55.48 -19.25
C ALA A 24 -34.43 -55.60 -19.20
N ALA A 25 -33.87 -56.64 -19.82
CA ALA A 25 -32.44 -56.83 -19.95
C ALA A 25 -31.77 -55.71 -20.80
N GLN A 26 -32.42 -55.36 -21.94
CA GLN A 26 -31.95 -54.26 -22.78
C GLN A 26 -31.97 -52.89 -22.04
N LEU A 27 -33.05 -52.61 -21.32
CA LEU A 27 -33.16 -51.38 -20.50
C LEU A 27 -32.09 -51.33 -19.42
N ARG A 28 -31.79 -52.43 -18.73
CA ARG A 28 -30.71 -52.51 -17.73
C ARG A 28 -29.33 -52.27 -18.33
N VAL A 29 -29.06 -52.74 -19.53
CA VAL A 29 -27.79 -52.48 -20.24
C VAL A 29 -27.69 -51.01 -20.65
N GLN A 30 -28.79 -50.42 -21.15
CA GLN A 30 -28.81 -48.98 -21.47
C GLN A 30 -28.64 -48.10 -20.23
N GLN A 31 -29.31 -48.46 -19.13
CA GLN A 31 -29.16 -47.74 -17.85
C GLN A 31 -27.73 -47.82 -17.34
N LYS A 32 -27.11 -49.00 -17.30
CA LYS A 32 -25.71 -49.15 -16.89
C LYS A 32 -24.72 -48.33 -17.76
N ARG A 33 -24.98 -48.22 -19.07
CA ARG A 33 -24.17 -47.34 -19.95
C ARG A 33 -24.36 -45.88 -19.63
N ARG A 34 -25.60 -45.41 -19.41
CA ARG A 34 -25.87 -44.03 -19.00
C ARG A 34 -25.24 -43.68 -17.65
N ASP A 35 -25.39 -44.57 -16.67
CA ASP A 35 -24.82 -44.38 -15.33
C ASP A 35 -23.27 -44.32 -15.38
N ARG A 36 -22.66 -45.14 -16.24
CA ARG A 36 -21.19 -45.11 -16.42
C ARG A 36 -20.74 -43.82 -17.10
N LEU A 37 -21.44 -43.37 -18.14
CA LEU A 37 -21.16 -42.11 -18.81
C LEU A 37 -21.36 -40.92 -17.85
N ASN A 38 -22.47 -40.88 -17.14
CA ASN A 38 -22.72 -39.80 -16.15
C ASN A 38 -21.68 -39.77 -15.05
N ARG A 39 -21.21 -40.92 -14.56
CA ARG A 39 -20.15 -41.00 -13.53
C ARG A 39 -18.82 -40.52 -14.07
N VAL A 40 -18.45 -40.86 -15.31
CA VAL A 40 -17.25 -40.40 -15.98
C VAL A 40 -17.31 -38.88 -16.23
N PHE A 41 -18.45 -38.35 -16.70
CA PHE A 41 -18.65 -36.92 -16.90
C PHE A 41 -18.65 -36.15 -15.58
N LEU A 42 -19.26 -36.67 -14.51
CA LEU A 42 -19.28 -36.02 -13.20
C LEU A 42 -17.87 -36.00 -12.58
N GLN A 43 -17.17 -37.14 -12.59
CA GLN A 43 -15.81 -37.23 -12.02
C GLN A 43 -14.79 -36.47 -12.85
N GLY A 44 -14.89 -36.54 -14.19
CA GLY A 44 -14.04 -35.77 -15.10
C GLY A 44 -14.29 -34.26 -15.00
N GLY A 45 -15.56 -33.83 -14.93
CA GLY A 45 -15.93 -32.43 -14.78
C GLY A 45 -15.44 -31.81 -13.46
N ILE A 46 -15.57 -32.56 -12.35
CA ILE A 46 -15.02 -32.11 -11.05
C ILE A 46 -13.48 -32.00 -11.09
N GLY A 47 -12.81 -32.95 -11.74
CA GLY A 47 -11.37 -32.95 -11.92
C GLY A 47 -10.86 -31.72 -12.71
N VAL A 48 -11.54 -31.40 -13.82
CA VAL A 48 -11.21 -30.22 -14.65
C VAL A 48 -11.45 -28.91 -13.88
N LEU A 49 -12.56 -28.80 -13.14
CA LEU A 49 -12.84 -27.61 -12.31
C LEU A 49 -11.81 -27.45 -11.19
N ALA A 50 -11.39 -28.53 -10.55
CA ALA A 50 -10.36 -28.49 -9.51
C ALA A 50 -9.00 -28.04 -10.10
N ILE A 51 -8.60 -28.54 -11.26
CA ILE A 51 -7.38 -28.11 -11.93
C ILE A 51 -7.48 -26.64 -12.34
N ALA A 52 -8.60 -26.20 -12.90
CA ALA A 52 -8.81 -24.80 -13.27
C ALA A 52 -8.74 -23.86 -12.03
N ALA A 53 -9.33 -24.26 -10.90
CA ALA A 53 -9.24 -23.50 -9.65
C ALA A 53 -7.81 -23.43 -9.11
N VAL A 54 -7.07 -24.55 -9.11
CA VAL A 54 -5.66 -24.57 -8.68
C VAL A 54 -4.79 -23.72 -9.62
N THR A 55 -5.03 -23.80 -10.94
CA THR A 55 -4.29 -22.98 -11.92
C THR A 55 -4.58 -21.50 -11.71
N ALA A 56 -5.84 -21.12 -11.48
CA ALA A 56 -6.21 -19.74 -11.18
C ALA A 56 -5.56 -19.25 -9.88
N ILE A 57 -5.56 -20.05 -8.82
CA ILE A 57 -4.89 -19.72 -7.55
C ILE A 57 -3.37 -19.57 -7.75
N VAL A 58 -2.74 -20.47 -8.49
CA VAL A 58 -1.30 -20.38 -8.79
C VAL A 58 -0.98 -19.12 -9.62
N LEU A 59 -1.79 -18.80 -10.62
CA LEU A 59 -1.63 -17.59 -11.42
C LEU A 59 -1.82 -16.32 -10.58
N ILE A 60 -2.81 -16.31 -9.67
CA ILE A 60 -3.01 -15.20 -8.72
C ILE A 60 -1.80 -15.07 -7.79
N ILE A 61 -1.29 -16.17 -7.24
CA ILE A 61 -0.13 -16.14 -6.35
C ILE A 61 1.12 -15.67 -7.10
N VAL A 62 1.39 -16.23 -8.28
CA VAL A 62 2.57 -15.84 -9.09
C VAL A 62 2.50 -14.37 -9.53
N ASN A 63 1.31 -13.88 -9.89
CA ASN A 63 1.11 -12.46 -10.24
C ASN A 63 1.11 -11.53 -9.00
N SER A 64 0.82 -12.07 -7.80
CA SER A 64 0.82 -11.31 -6.55
C SER A 64 2.21 -11.19 -5.92
N VAL A 65 3.13 -12.09 -6.28
CA VAL A 65 4.54 -12.09 -5.84
C VAL A 65 5.38 -11.48 -6.96
N GLN A 66 5.12 -10.20 -7.30
CA GLN A 66 6.11 -9.46 -8.07
C GLN A 66 7.33 -9.24 -7.17
N PRO A 67 8.55 -9.48 -7.67
CA PRO A 67 9.75 -9.10 -6.95
C PRO A 67 9.68 -7.61 -6.59
N ALA A 68 10.07 -7.26 -5.38
CA ALA A 68 10.12 -5.85 -5.00
C ALA A 68 11.02 -5.10 -6.00
N GLY A 69 10.47 -4.05 -6.61
CA GLY A 69 11.22 -3.13 -7.45
C GLY A 69 12.10 -2.19 -6.62
N PRO A 70 12.97 -1.41 -7.27
CA PRO A 70 13.70 -0.34 -6.58
C PRO A 70 12.74 0.64 -5.90
N GLY A 71 13.19 1.28 -4.82
CA GLY A 71 12.47 2.36 -4.18
C GLY A 71 12.39 3.61 -5.09
N PRO A 72 11.65 4.65 -4.66
CA PRO A 72 11.62 5.91 -5.39
C PRO A 72 12.98 6.63 -5.31
N LYS A 73 13.31 7.38 -6.35
CA LYS A 73 14.39 8.37 -6.28
C LYS A 73 14.04 9.43 -5.23
N ASN A 74 15.05 10.11 -4.73
CA ASN A 74 14.95 11.19 -3.77
C ASN A 74 14.44 10.79 -2.39
N MET A 75 14.29 9.48 -2.13
CA MET A 75 13.84 8.94 -0.85
C MET A 75 14.74 7.82 -0.32
N ALA A 76 16.06 7.95 -0.48
CA ALA A 76 17.02 6.93 -0.03
C ALA A 76 17.03 6.77 1.51
N SER A 77 16.57 7.76 2.26
CA SER A 77 16.42 7.75 3.72
C SER A 77 15.06 7.20 4.20
N ASP A 78 14.21 6.72 3.28
CA ASP A 78 12.77 6.46 3.48
C ASP A 78 11.93 7.75 3.63
N GLY A 79 12.52 8.91 3.40
CA GLY A 79 11.89 10.22 3.40
C GLY A 79 12.41 11.08 2.26
N LEU A 80 11.68 12.15 1.95
CA LEU A 80 12.14 13.18 1.03
C LEU A 80 12.62 14.39 1.81
N LEU A 81 13.88 14.78 1.59
CA LEU A 81 14.52 15.90 2.26
C LEU A 81 14.46 17.18 1.41
N LEU A 82 13.91 18.22 2.01
CA LEU A 82 13.84 19.58 1.49
C LEU A 82 14.85 20.50 2.20
N GLY A 83 15.67 21.15 1.42
CA GLY A 83 16.61 22.20 1.86
C GLY A 83 16.11 23.60 1.52
N GLU A 84 17.00 24.60 1.68
CA GLU A 84 16.72 26.00 1.41
C GLU A 84 15.99 26.22 0.08
N GLY A 85 14.99 27.09 0.08
CA GLY A 85 14.12 27.34 -1.08
C GLY A 85 13.18 26.19 -1.41
N LEU A 86 12.88 25.28 -0.48
CA LEU A 86 12.12 24.03 -0.69
C LEU A 86 12.76 23.12 -1.75
N THR A 87 14.06 23.26 -2.01
CA THR A 87 14.78 22.48 -3.01
C THR A 87 14.98 21.04 -2.54
N VAL A 88 14.69 20.07 -3.38
CA VAL A 88 14.84 18.65 -3.04
C VAL A 88 16.31 18.24 -3.02
N VAL A 89 16.73 17.56 -1.96
CA VAL A 89 18.04 16.91 -1.90
C VAL A 89 17.97 15.59 -2.66
N SER A 90 18.51 15.60 -3.87
CA SER A 90 18.42 14.42 -4.77
C SER A 90 19.23 13.23 -4.24
N THR A 91 18.58 12.07 -4.25
CA THR A 91 19.21 10.78 -3.91
C THR A 91 18.84 9.71 -4.94
N PRO A 92 19.72 8.70 -5.16
CA PRO A 92 19.41 7.60 -6.05
C PRO A 92 18.32 6.71 -5.43
N ALA A 93 17.60 5.98 -6.29
CA ALA A 93 16.70 4.91 -5.87
C ALA A 93 17.50 3.77 -5.22
N LEU A 94 17.03 3.27 -4.07
CA LEU A 94 17.61 2.11 -3.41
C LEU A 94 17.07 0.80 -4.02
N GLN A 95 17.93 -0.20 -4.13
CA GLN A 95 17.50 -1.54 -4.51
C GLN A 95 16.71 -2.19 -3.33
N PRO A 96 15.85 -3.18 -3.60
CA PRO A 96 14.97 -3.77 -2.59
C PRO A 96 15.68 -4.37 -1.37
N ASP A 97 16.92 -4.80 -1.56
CA ASP A 97 17.78 -5.45 -0.55
C ASP A 97 18.77 -4.48 0.11
N GLN A 98 18.71 -3.20 -0.24
CA GLN A 98 19.56 -2.17 0.35
C GLN A 98 18.91 -1.56 1.60
N ASP A 99 19.74 -1.31 2.60
CA ASP A 99 19.33 -0.52 3.77
C ASP A 99 19.09 0.94 3.39
N ALA A 100 18.16 1.59 4.10
CA ALA A 100 17.96 3.03 3.96
C ALA A 100 19.25 3.79 4.30
N VAL A 101 19.54 4.84 3.53
CA VAL A 101 20.71 5.72 3.75
C VAL A 101 20.21 6.97 4.47
N PRO A 102 20.42 7.08 5.79
CA PRO A 102 19.94 8.24 6.54
C PRO A 102 20.49 9.56 6.00
N SER A 103 19.67 10.60 6.02
CA SER A 103 20.10 11.96 5.75
C SER A 103 21.13 12.42 6.78
N THR A 104 22.05 13.28 6.36
CA THR A 104 23.07 13.82 7.27
C THR A 104 22.50 15.04 8.00
N PRO A 105 22.39 15.01 9.34
CA PRO A 105 21.91 16.16 10.11
C PRO A 105 22.83 17.36 10.00
N ASN A 106 22.26 18.56 10.08
CA ASN A 106 23.06 19.76 10.25
C ASN A 106 23.61 19.81 11.67
N SER A 107 24.95 19.71 11.81
CA SER A 107 25.62 19.69 13.10
C SER A 107 26.00 21.10 13.61
N SER A 108 25.79 22.17 12.83
CA SER A 108 26.15 23.52 13.21
C SER A 108 25.26 24.12 14.31
N GLY A 109 24.04 23.59 14.44
CA GLY A 109 23.02 24.15 15.32
C GLY A 109 22.46 25.50 14.85
N THR A 110 22.77 25.92 13.62
CA THR A 110 22.23 27.16 13.02
C THR A 110 21.01 26.90 12.14
N VAL A 111 20.82 25.67 11.72
CA VAL A 111 19.69 25.22 10.90
C VAL A 111 18.96 24.11 11.67
N ALA A 112 17.64 24.20 11.80
CA ALA A 112 16.82 23.16 12.41
C ALA A 112 16.66 21.98 11.46
N ASP A 113 16.93 20.77 11.93
CA ASP A 113 16.67 19.54 11.17
C ASP A 113 15.31 18.98 11.61
N ILE A 114 14.27 19.24 10.84
CA ILE A 114 12.89 18.80 11.11
C ILE A 114 12.63 17.52 10.32
N ARG A 115 12.19 16.46 11.01
CA ARG A 115 11.80 15.20 10.40
C ARG A 115 10.43 14.79 10.86
N VAL A 116 9.55 14.43 9.91
CA VAL A 116 8.15 14.10 10.20
C VAL A 116 7.79 12.76 9.58
N TYR A 117 7.39 11.79 10.42
CA TYR A 117 6.80 10.54 10.00
C TYR A 117 5.29 10.70 9.95
N VAL A 118 4.70 10.53 8.78
CA VAL A 118 3.29 10.79 8.53
C VAL A 118 2.56 9.60 7.93
N ASP A 119 1.28 9.47 8.25
CA ASP A 119 0.34 8.59 7.54
C ASP A 119 -0.81 9.45 7.02
N TYR A 120 -1.08 9.40 5.72
CA TYR A 120 -2.10 10.25 5.08
C TYR A 120 -3.55 9.91 5.48
N LEU A 121 -3.76 8.86 6.26
CA LEU A 121 -5.06 8.54 6.87
C LEU A 121 -5.13 8.95 8.35
N CYS A 122 -4.02 9.35 8.97
CA CYS A 122 -3.97 9.68 10.39
C CYS A 122 -4.54 11.08 10.66
N PRO A 123 -5.65 11.22 11.41
CA PRO A 123 -6.25 12.54 11.71
C PRO A 123 -5.29 13.48 12.43
N PHE A 124 -4.46 12.94 13.32
CA PHE A 124 -3.45 13.74 14.05
C PHE A 124 -2.36 14.27 13.11
N CYS A 125 -2.00 13.54 12.04
CA CYS A 125 -1.11 14.05 11.00
C CYS A 125 -1.76 15.21 10.25
N GLY A 126 -3.05 15.10 9.90
CA GLY A 126 -3.80 16.19 9.29
C GLY A 126 -3.84 17.44 10.18
N THR A 127 -4.09 17.26 11.49
CA THR A 127 -4.05 18.36 12.46
C THR A 127 -2.67 19.03 12.50
N PHE A 128 -1.59 18.24 12.60
CA PHE A 128 -0.22 18.78 12.63
C PHE A 128 0.14 19.52 11.35
N GLU A 129 -0.12 18.91 10.20
CA GLU A 129 0.20 19.47 8.87
C GLU A 129 -0.56 20.77 8.61
N THR A 130 -1.89 20.77 8.78
CA THR A 130 -2.71 21.96 8.55
C THR A 130 -2.36 23.13 9.48
N THR A 131 -1.87 22.83 10.67
CA THR A 131 -1.44 23.84 11.64
C THR A 131 -0.03 24.37 11.36
N ASN A 132 0.89 23.50 10.94
CA ASN A 132 2.31 23.80 10.98
C ASN A 132 2.99 23.90 9.61
N SER A 133 2.39 23.41 8.52
CA SER A 133 3.04 23.38 7.20
C SER A 133 3.48 24.76 6.70
N ALA A 134 2.65 25.80 6.91
CA ALA A 134 3.00 27.15 6.49
C ALA A 134 4.24 27.72 7.20
N GLN A 135 4.38 27.51 8.51
CA GLN A 135 5.58 27.96 9.22
C GLN A 135 6.79 27.08 8.90
N MET A 136 6.64 25.78 8.72
CA MET A 136 7.72 24.89 8.28
C MET A 136 8.24 25.29 6.90
N SER A 137 7.31 25.54 5.94
CA SER A 137 7.66 26.06 4.61
C SER A 137 8.50 27.34 4.68
N GLN A 138 8.07 28.32 5.46
CA GLN A 138 8.80 29.58 5.63
C GLN A 138 10.23 29.38 6.21
N TRP A 139 10.39 28.47 7.17
CA TRP A 139 11.71 28.15 7.71
C TRP A 139 12.62 27.47 6.71
N VAL A 140 12.05 26.54 5.90
CA VAL A 140 12.80 25.85 4.86
C VAL A 140 13.15 26.79 3.71
N GLU A 141 12.19 27.62 3.26
CA GLU A 141 12.41 28.62 2.21
C GLU A 141 13.56 29.60 2.57
N SER A 142 13.62 30.00 3.84
CA SER A 142 14.67 30.93 4.34
C SER A 142 16.00 30.25 4.70
N GLY A 143 16.09 28.92 4.61
CA GLY A 143 17.26 28.15 5.03
C GLY A 143 17.42 28.04 6.57
N ALA A 144 16.43 28.48 7.35
CA ALA A 144 16.44 28.33 8.81
C ALA A 144 16.18 26.89 9.27
N ALA A 145 15.57 26.07 8.41
CA ALA A 145 15.35 24.65 8.65
C ALA A 145 15.54 23.80 7.40
N THR A 146 15.78 22.51 7.59
CA THR A 146 15.51 21.45 6.61
C THR A 146 14.26 20.69 7.04
N LEU A 147 13.51 20.11 6.08
CA LEU A 147 12.33 19.32 6.36
C LEU A 147 12.43 17.98 5.63
N GLU A 148 12.42 16.89 6.37
CA GLU A 148 12.38 15.54 5.81
C GLU A 148 11.04 14.88 6.14
N ILE A 149 10.27 14.54 5.11
CA ILE A 149 8.94 13.93 5.26
C ILE A 149 9.04 12.44 4.92
N HIS A 150 8.65 11.60 5.87
CA HIS A 150 8.64 10.15 5.77
C HIS A 150 7.20 9.62 5.68
N PRO A 151 6.66 9.36 4.49
CA PRO A 151 5.36 8.72 4.34
C PRO A 151 5.43 7.26 4.78
N ILE A 152 4.64 6.90 5.78
CA ILE A 152 4.48 5.52 6.25
C ILE A 152 2.99 5.14 6.24
N SER A 153 2.68 3.84 6.33
CA SER A 153 1.32 3.34 6.13
C SER A 153 0.86 2.40 7.25
N ILE A 154 0.92 2.90 8.49
CA ILE A 154 0.51 2.11 9.68
C ILE A 154 -1.01 1.89 9.74
N LEU A 155 -1.80 2.76 9.13
CA LEU A 155 -3.26 2.70 9.10
C LEU A 155 -3.82 2.00 7.86
N THR A 156 -3.01 1.22 7.12
CA THR A 156 -3.42 0.52 5.90
C THR A 156 -4.71 -0.30 6.08
N SER A 157 -4.91 -0.95 7.23
CA SER A 157 -6.10 -1.76 7.52
C SER A 157 -7.33 -0.95 7.93
N LYS A 158 -7.20 0.37 8.10
CA LYS A 158 -8.23 1.28 8.60
C LYS A 158 -9.02 2.00 7.52
N SER A 159 -8.98 1.55 6.29
CA SER A 159 -9.64 2.16 5.12
C SER A 159 -10.64 1.22 4.43
N ALA A 160 -11.49 0.56 5.18
CA ALA A 160 -12.57 -0.32 4.67
C ALA A 160 -12.10 -1.34 3.59
N GLY A 161 -10.84 -1.76 3.65
CA GLY A 161 -10.24 -2.74 2.73
C GLY A 161 -9.56 -2.15 1.48
N THR A 162 -9.67 -0.85 1.21
CA THR A 162 -9.05 -0.18 0.05
C THR A 162 -7.55 0.06 0.18
N GLN A 163 -6.98 -0.09 1.38
CA GLN A 163 -5.57 0.21 1.69
C GLN A 163 -5.18 1.67 1.38
N TYR A 164 -6.07 2.64 1.60
CA TYR A 164 -5.85 4.05 1.25
C TYR A 164 -4.52 4.61 1.81
N SER A 165 -4.21 4.38 3.09
CA SER A 165 -2.95 4.83 3.71
C SER A 165 -1.73 4.41 2.89
N LEU A 166 -1.68 3.15 2.42
CA LEU A 166 -0.60 2.64 1.57
C LEU A 166 -0.63 3.27 0.17
N ARG A 167 -1.82 3.43 -0.44
CA ARG A 167 -1.95 4.01 -1.79
C ARG A 167 -1.59 5.50 -1.80
N ALA A 168 -1.96 6.26 -0.77
CA ALA A 168 -1.59 7.66 -0.64
C ALA A 168 -0.08 7.85 -0.42
N ALA A 169 0.55 7.00 0.42
CA ALA A 169 2.02 6.99 0.57
C ALA A 169 2.73 6.60 -0.74
N ASN A 170 2.16 5.67 -1.52
CA ASN A 170 2.66 5.35 -2.87
C ASN A 170 2.50 6.54 -3.82
N ALA A 171 1.38 7.25 -3.81
CA ALA A 171 1.19 8.43 -4.66
C ALA A 171 2.23 9.52 -4.35
N ALA A 172 2.49 9.80 -3.07
CA ALA A 172 3.56 10.70 -2.66
C ALA A 172 4.94 10.22 -3.15
N ALA A 173 5.24 8.91 -3.07
CA ALA A 173 6.47 8.32 -3.59
C ALA A 173 6.57 8.43 -5.12
N CYS A 174 5.46 8.31 -5.85
CA CYS A 174 5.40 8.54 -7.30
C CYS A 174 5.80 9.99 -7.65
N VAL A 175 5.27 10.97 -6.91
CA VAL A 175 5.64 12.37 -7.10
C VAL A 175 7.12 12.59 -6.76
N ALA A 176 7.60 12.06 -5.64
CA ALA A 176 9.03 12.13 -5.27
C ALA A 176 9.97 11.59 -6.36
N ASN A 177 9.53 10.58 -7.11
CA ASN A 177 10.33 9.95 -8.15
C ASN A 177 10.37 10.74 -9.47
N TRP A 178 9.25 11.37 -9.89
CA TRP A 178 9.10 11.97 -11.22
C TRP A 178 8.92 13.49 -11.24
N SER A 179 8.43 14.08 -10.14
CA SER A 179 8.25 15.53 -9.98
C SER A 179 8.55 15.96 -8.54
N PRO A 180 9.80 15.72 -8.06
CA PRO A 180 10.15 15.86 -6.64
C PRO A 180 9.95 17.29 -6.09
N GLU A 181 10.10 18.31 -6.90
CA GLU A 181 9.92 19.72 -6.46
C GLU A 181 8.45 20.03 -6.14
N ASP A 182 7.49 19.24 -6.65
CA ASP A 182 6.07 19.37 -6.34
C ASP A 182 5.65 18.55 -5.10
N PHE A 183 6.59 17.79 -4.51
CA PHE A 183 6.27 16.86 -3.42
C PHE A 183 5.64 17.55 -2.20
N PHE A 184 6.15 18.71 -1.79
CA PHE A 184 5.61 19.43 -0.64
C PHE A 184 4.18 19.91 -0.88
N ALA A 185 3.89 20.42 -2.08
CA ALA A 185 2.53 20.84 -2.46
C ALA A 185 1.56 19.65 -2.47
N VAL A 186 1.98 18.51 -3.01
CA VAL A 186 1.17 17.28 -3.02
C VAL A 186 0.96 16.72 -1.61
N ASN A 187 2.00 16.73 -0.77
CA ASN A 187 1.89 16.35 0.64
C ASN A 187 0.82 17.19 1.36
N SER A 188 0.86 18.50 1.20
CA SER A 188 -0.12 19.42 1.80
C SER A 188 -1.52 19.20 1.22
N ALA A 189 -1.66 18.93 -0.09
CA ALA A 189 -2.95 18.65 -0.71
C ALA A 189 -3.59 17.35 -0.19
N LEU A 190 -2.81 16.29 0.01
CA LEU A 190 -3.29 15.02 0.57
C LEU A 190 -3.84 15.18 2.00
N PHE A 191 -3.30 16.11 2.79
CA PHE A 191 -3.84 16.43 4.11
C PHE A 191 -4.98 17.43 4.09
N ALA A 192 -5.01 18.37 3.12
CA ALA A 192 -6.10 19.33 2.99
C ALA A 192 -7.44 18.66 2.64
N ASP A 193 -7.40 17.58 1.88
CA ASP A 193 -8.57 16.75 1.52
C ASP A 193 -8.45 15.34 2.13
N GLN A 194 -8.08 15.27 3.42
CA GLN A 194 -7.85 14.00 4.10
C GLN A 194 -9.16 13.26 4.36
N PRO A 195 -9.31 11.99 3.94
CA PRO A 195 -10.50 11.21 4.25
C PRO A 195 -10.54 10.77 5.73
N GLU A 196 -11.75 10.55 6.23
CA GLU A 196 -11.95 10.03 7.59
C GLU A 196 -11.46 8.57 7.73
N GLU A 197 -10.83 8.27 8.87
CA GLU A 197 -10.43 6.89 9.24
C GLU A 197 -11.67 5.98 9.28
N GLY A 198 -11.54 4.77 8.76
CA GLY A 198 -12.63 3.81 8.67
C GLY A 198 -13.46 3.90 7.38
N THR A 199 -13.27 4.96 6.57
CA THR A 199 -13.87 5.08 5.23
C THR A 199 -13.02 4.39 4.18
N ALA A 200 -13.51 4.31 2.94
CA ALA A 200 -12.74 3.78 1.81
C ALA A 200 -11.52 4.67 1.43
N GLY A 201 -11.53 5.94 1.84
CA GLY A 201 -10.57 6.93 1.37
C GLY A 201 -10.76 7.26 -0.12
N HIS A 202 -9.85 8.06 -0.66
CA HIS A 202 -9.86 8.41 -2.07
C HIS A 202 -9.58 7.20 -2.98
N SER A 203 -10.19 7.19 -4.16
CA SER A 203 -9.83 6.27 -5.26
C SER A 203 -8.48 6.65 -5.88
N ASP A 204 -7.96 5.82 -6.79
CA ASP A 204 -6.73 6.16 -7.51
C ASP A 204 -6.99 7.33 -8.47
N GLU A 205 -8.20 7.45 -9.03
CA GLU A 205 -8.62 8.61 -9.84
C GLU A 205 -8.62 9.90 -9.01
N ASP A 206 -9.12 9.86 -7.77
CA ASP A 206 -9.11 11.02 -6.88
C ASP A 206 -7.67 11.40 -6.49
N LEU A 207 -6.80 10.43 -6.22
CA LEU A 207 -5.39 10.68 -5.93
C LEU A 207 -4.67 11.34 -7.11
N LYS A 208 -4.92 10.88 -8.35
CA LYS A 208 -4.40 11.51 -9.58
C LYS A 208 -4.91 12.95 -9.74
N ALA A 209 -6.19 13.18 -9.49
CA ALA A 209 -6.78 14.51 -9.54
C ALA A 209 -6.20 15.44 -8.46
N LEU A 210 -5.94 14.95 -7.25
CA LEU A 210 -5.25 15.70 -6.19
C LEU A 210 -3.83 16.09 -6.59
N VAL A 211 -3.07 15.18 -7.18
CA VAL A 211 -1.71 15.45 -7.69
C VAL A 211 -1.72 16.56 -8.74
N GLU A 212 -2.63 16.47 -9.71
CA GLU A 212 -2.79 17.51 -10.74
C GLU A 212 -3.24 18.85 -10.15
N ALA A 213 -4.20 18.85 -9.24
CA ALA A 213 -4.70 20.05 -8.56
C ALA A 213 -3.64 20.70 -7.66
N ALA A 214 -2.68 19.96 -7.15
CA ALA A 214 -1.53 20.48 -6.41
C ALA A 214 -0.49 21.20 -7.29
N GLY A 215 -0.68 21.23 -8.62
CA GLY A 215 0.15 21.96 -9.56
C GLY A 215 1.17 21.12 -10.31
N VAL A 216 1.18 19.79 -10.14
CA VAL A 216 2.06 18.90 -10.91
C VAL A 216 1.68 18.95 -12.39
N THR A 217 2.63 19.33 -13.23
CA THR A 217 2.45 19.43 -14.69
C THR A 217 3.44 18.59 -15.48
N THR A 218 4.54 18.19 -14.86
CA THR A 218 5.58 17.39 -15.48
C THR A 218 5.39 15.91 -15.12
N SER A 219 5.69 15.02 -16.07
CA SER A 219 5.65 13.56 -15.87
C SER A 219 4.31 13.00 -15.35
N LEU A 220 3.20 13.71 -15.57
CA LEU A 220 1.87 13.27 -15.10
C LEU A 220 1.50 11.86 -15.58
N SER A 221 1.88 11.49 -16.81
CA SER A 221 1.61 10.15 -17.33
C SER A 221 2.33 9.08 -16.51
N ASP A 222 3.61 9.28 -16.19
CA ASP A 222 4.41 8.34 -15.42
C ASP A 222 3.91 8.26 -13.96
N ILE A 223 3.54 9.40 -13.38
CA ILE A 223 2.97 9.48 -12.03
C ILE A 223 1.62 8.75 -11.97
N ASN A 224 0.74 8.96 -12.95
CA ASN A 224 -0.56 8.31 -13.01
C ASN A 224 -0.43 6.80 -13.17
N GLU A 225 0.45 6.31 -14.04
CA GLU A 225 0.75 4.88 -14.19
C GLU A 225 1.30 4.29 -12.87
N CYS A 226 2.21 5.01 -12.21
CA CYS A 226 2.75 4.61 -10.91
C CYS A 226 1.68 4.51 -9.82
N ILE A 227 0.70 5.41 -9.81
CA ILE A 227 -0.44 5.37 -8.86
C ILE A 227 -1.31 4.15 -9.16
N ASP A 228 -1.71 3.96 -10.44
CA ASP A 228 -2.56 2.85 -10.88
C ASP A 228 -1.93 1.49 -10.60
N GLU A 229 -0.63 1.34 -10.82
CA GLU A 229 0.10 0.11 -10.58
C GLU A 229 0.54 -0.08 -9.11
N THR A 230 0.40 0.97 -8.30
CA THR A 230 0.93 1.00 -6.92
C THR A 230 2.42 0.60 -6.90
N THR A 231 3.22 1.18 -7.79
CA THR A 231 4.59 0.77 -8.14
C THR A 231 5.51 0.67 -6.91
N PHE A 232 5.41 1.61 -5.97
CA PHE A 232 6.24 1.65 -4.76
C PHE A 232 5.62 0.95 -3.54
N LYS A 233 4.59 0.12 -3.73
CA LYS A 233 3.91 -0.62 -2.65
C LYS A 233 4.88 -1.39 -1.74
N SER A 234 5.85 -2.08 -2.32
CA SER A 234 6.84 -2.86 -1.56
C SER A 234 7.75 -1.95 -0.76
N TRP A 235 8.19 -0.83 -1.36
CA TRP A 235 8.98 0.18 -0.66
C TRP A 235 8.22 0.82 0.51
N VAL A 236 6.96 1.25 0.32
CA VAL A 236 6.12 1.81 1.40
C VAL A 236 6.03 0.85 2.59
N LYS A 237 5.81 -0.44 2.32
CA LYS A 237 5.79 -1.46 3.38
C LYS A 237 7.13 -1.57 4.09
N SER A 238 8.23 -1.67 3.33
CA SER A 238 9.57 -1.81 3.90
C SER A 238 9.98 -0.56 4.70
N ALA A 239 9.68 0.65 4.20
CA ALA A 239 9.92 1.90 4.92
C ALA A 239 9.10 1.98 6.22
N THR A 240 7.82 1.56 6.16
CA THR A 240 6.96 1.46 7.36
C THR A 240 7.53 0.45 8.36
N ASP A 241 7.94 -0.74 7.92
CA ASP A 241 8.51 -1.77 8.78
C ASP A 241 9.83 -1.31 9.41
N ARG A 242 10.70 -0.61 8.67
CA ARG A 242 11.93 -0.01 9.22
C ARG A 242 11.62 1.03 10.27
N ALA A 243 10.67 1.93 10.02
CA ALA A 243 10.25 2.93 10.99
C ALA A 243 9.70 2.30 12.28
N LEU A 244 8.88 1.26 12.17
CA LEU A 244 8.29 0.55 13.32
C LEU A 244 9.28 -0.35 14.06
N SER A 245 10.32 -0.84 13.39
CA SER A 245 11.34 -1.70 13.99
C SER A 245 12.51 -0.89 14.57
N GLY A 246 12.83 0.25 13.95
CA GLY A 246 13.95 1.12 14.35
C GLY A 246 15.33 0.45 14.31
N PRO A 247 16.35 1.05 14.90
CA PRO A 247 16.37 2.36 15.53
C PRO A 247 16.14 3.51 14.54
N ILE A 248 15.57 4.63 15.02
CA ILE A 248 15.36 5.80 14.17
C ILE A 248 16.69 6.56 14.04
N PRO A 249 17.22 6.70 12.81
CA PRO A 249 18.52 7.32 12.59
C PRO A 249 18.59 8.74 13.15
N ASN A 250 19.75 9.13 13.64
CA ASN A 250 20.03 10.48 14.15
C ASN A 250 19.04 10.95 15.24
N SER A 251 18.54 10.02 16.05
CA SER A 251 17.63 10.34 17.16
C SER A 251 17.82 9.37 18.33
N SER A 252 17.20 9.69 19.47
CA SER A 252 17.17 8.82 20.64
C SER A 252 16.00 7.80 20.59
N LEU A 253 15.15 7.88 19.58
CA LEU A 253 13.99 6.98 19.45
C LEU A 253 14.43 5.58 19.03
N LYS A 254 13.87 4.60 19.73
CA LYS A 254 14.08 3.19 19.38
C LYS A 254 13.27 2.81 18.13
N ALA A 255 12.05 3.32 18.01
CA ALA A 255 11.14 3.05 16.89
C ALA A 255 10.01 4.08 16.88
N ILE A 256 9.33 4.22 15.74
CA ILE A 256 8.09 4.97 15.64
C ILE A 256 6.97 4.14 16.27
N THR A 257 6.19 4.74 17.16
CA THR A 257 5.05 4.09 17.83
C THR A 257 3.70 4.60 17.39
N GLY A 258 3.67 5.67 16.58
CA GLY A 258 2.47 6.31 16.05
C GLY A 258 2.81 7.49 15.17
N THR A 259 1.81 8.05 14.52
CA THR A 259 1.92 9.22 13.65
C THR A 259 1.00 10.36 14.12
N PRO A 260 1.38 11.64 13.94
CA PRO A 260 2.71 12.02 13.48
C PRO A 260 3.78 11.74 14.56
N THR A 261 4.96 11.32 14.13
CA THR A 261 6.15 11.46 14.96
C THR A 261 7.00 12.57 14.37
N VAL A 262 7.22 13.62 15.14
CA VAL A 262 7.97 14.82 14.74
C VAL A 262 9.26 14.87 15.54
N LEU A 263 10.39 15.01 14.83
CA LEU A 263 11.71 15.15 15.42
C LEU A 263 12.31 16.50 15.01
N VAL A 264 12.97 17.18 15.93
CA VAL A 264 13.76 18.36 15.64
C VAL A 264 15.16 18.14 16.23
N ASN A 265 16.17 18.15 15.37
CA ASN A 265 17.55 17.84 15.74
C ASN A 265 17.64 16.51 16.54
N GLY A 266 16.88 15.50 16.11
CA GLY A 266 16.82 14.18 16.74
C GLY A 266 15.99 14.07 18.02
N LYS A 267 15.38 15.17 18.51
CA LYS A 267 14.52 15.20 19.70
C LYS A 267 13.05 15.12 19.29
N GLN A 268 12.29 14.27 19.95
CA GLN A 268 10.88 14.14 19.67
C GLN A 268 10.07 15.31 20.25
N TYR A 269 9.23 15.92 19.42
CA TYR A 269 8.17 16.83 19.84
C TYR A 269 7.00 16.03 20.44
N VAL A 270 6.58 16.42 21.64
CA VAL A 270 5.46 15.78 22.38
C VAL A 270 4.43 16.81 22.86
N GLY A 271 4.46 18.03 22.28
CA GLY A 271 3.51 19.11 22.56
C GLY A 271 2.20 19.02 21.79
N ALA A 272 1.37 20.05 21.88
CA ALA A 272 0.10 20.17 21.20
C ALA A 272 0.28 20.27 19.67
N LEU A 273 -0.37 19.41 18.91
CA LEU A 273 -0.25 19.38 17.44
C LEU A 273 -0.94 20.59 16.78
N GLU A 274 -1.95 21.14 17.46
CA GLU A 274 -2.75 22.28 17.05
C GLU A 274 -2.21 23.66 17.52
N ASP A 275 -1.09 23.69 18.27
CA ASP A 275 -0.48 24.95 18.70
C ASP A 275 0.83 25.26 17.93
N PRO A 276 0.78 26.12 16.90
CA PRO A 276 1.95 26.44 16.08
C PRO A 276 3.01 27.22 16.87
N LYS A 277 2.64 27.90 17.95
CA LYS A 277 3.60 28.65 18.79
C LYS A 277 4.38 27.70 19.69
N GLU A 278 3.72 26.68 20.23
CA GLU A 278 4.39 25.66 21.04
C GLU A 278 5.41 24.89 20.18
N PHE A 279 5.01 24.50 18.95
CA PHE A 279 5.94 23.86 18.03
C PHE A 279 7.12 24.77 17.66
N ALA A 280 6.86 26.04 17.34
CA ALA A 280 7.93 27.01 17.05
C ALA A 280 8.92 27.20 18.23
N ALA A 281 8.40 27.27 19.45
CA ALA A 281 9.22 27.35 20.65
C ALA A 281 10.09 26.10 20.84
N PHE A 282 9.56 24.93 20.57
CA PHE A 282 10.31 23.67 20.61
C PHE A 282 11.43 23.64 19.56
N VAL A 283 11.14 24.05 18.31
CA VAL A 283 12.14 24.13 17.24
C VAL A 283 13.28 25.07 17.65
N LEU A 284 12.98 26.26 18.16
CA LEU A 284 13.97 27.20 18.63
C LEU A 284 14.83 26.65 19.78
N GLN A 285 14.21 26.00 20.76
CA GLN A 285 14.90 25.36 21.87
C GLN A 285 15.85 24.26 21.37
N ALA A 286 15.38 23.33 20.57
CA ALA A 286 16.17 22.20 20.06
C ALA A 286 17.35 22.67 19.22
N THR A 287 17.18 23.74 18.43
CA THR A 287 18.26 24.38 17.63
C THR A 287 19.28 25.03 18.51
N SER A 288 18.85 25.81 19.51
CA SER A 288 19.75 26.48 20.46
C SER A 288 20.59 25.50 21.28
N GLU A 289 20.01 24.37 21.68
CA GLU A 289 20.75 23.34 22.42
C GLU A 289 21.79 22.66 21.52
N THR A 290 21.48 22.43 20.24
CA THR A 290 22.44 21.90 19.26
C THR A 290 23.59 22.89 19.05
N TYR A 291 23.29 24.18 18.88
CA TYR A 291 24.30 25.23 18.75
C TYR A 291 25.24 25.30 19.95
N SER A 292 24.70 25.21 21.16
CA SER A 292 25.49 25.30 22.39
C SER A 292 26.41 24.10 22.61
N THR A 293 26.09 22.95 22.00
CA THR A 293 26.89 21.71 22.10
C THR A 293 27.82 21.51 20.89
N ALA A 294 27.63 22.27 19.82
CA ALA A 294 28.54 22.24 18.66
C ALA A 294 29.94 22.68 19.07
N THR A 295 30.96 21.92 18.68
CA THR A 295 32.38 22.35 18.91
C THR A 295 32.65 23.57 18.06
N PRO A 296 33.12 24.69 18.65
CA PRO A 296 33.51 25.88 17.87
C PRO A 296 34.51 25.47 16.80
N ALA A 297 34.32 25.94 15.57
CA ALA A 297 35.35 25.81 14.54
C ALA A 297 36.64 26.47 15.06
N PRO A 298 37.83 25.87 14.84
CA PRO A 298 39.08 26.51 15.20
C PRO A 298 39.14 27.89 14.51
N ALA A 299 39.36 28.94 15.29
CA ALA A 299 39.57 30.28 14.75
C ALA A 299 40.82 30.25 13.87
N GLU A 300 40.71 30.59 12.57
CA GLU A 300 41.83 30.81 11.66
C GLU A 300 42.64 32.04 12.05
#